data_ee69e1d2de104c1795c7f6dc448d9b0f
#
_entry.id   ee69e1d2de104c1795c7f6dc448d9b0f
#
_cell.length_a   1.000
_cell.length_b   1.000
_cell.length_c   1.000
_cell.angle_alpha   90.00
_cell.angle_beta   90.00
_cell.angle_gamma   90.00
#
_symmetry.space_group_name_H-M   'P 1'
#
loop_
_entity.id
_entity.type
_entity.pdbx_description
1 polymer ?
#
loop_
_entity_poly.entity_id
_entity_poly.type
_entity_poly.pdbx_seq_one_letter_code
_entity_poly.pdbx_strand_id
1 'polypeptide(L)'
;MSLIRLNDVSIRFENTQILREAFFRLEPGDRVGLIGKNGSGKSTILKLILDQVSPDTGEVTLEDGIKVGYFSQFSELNGAQTITEVLDELFVAVKAVEAELASIDAAIALDSSASYDLDRLITRQGELFEEMDRLDGWDYKRHIDTALTTLGFDEAHRVCSIDELSGGWRNRAALAKIVLEAPDVLLLDEPTNYLDVAGVEWLEAWFKSFKGAAIVVSHDRKFLDAVVTRIIEVENYHLHEYPGNFGEYIVQKQFRLKTLEAQFVHESELLAFEAEGIADRREAAKAESRQLGNQLAHIKKSRTPRPVDQIITEIYGNLHVKDVLCRVDGLAKSYGDKVLFENLSFEVRRGNRIVVLGSNGSGKTTLLRVLTGEETADRGDVAWASGAGVVSYNQILDELDPSDTVSHAVNAMPGSLALTATKKSVNRFLTMFQFSEADLKQKIGALSGGQRARVAMAQCLLSGASVLLLDEPTNHLDMSSTQVMERALVHFPGAVVVVSHDRFFTDKIANRRLVFGSDGAAPGEIEVRAA
;
A
#
# COMPACT_ATOMS: atom_id res chain seq x y z
N MET A 1 8.23 -5.95 -29.61
CA MET A 1 6.80 -5.54 -29.78
C MET A 1 6.29 -5.22 -28.40
N SER A 2 5.42 -4.22 -28.26
CA SER A 2 4.89 -3.85 -26.94
C SER A 2 3.70 -4.76 -26.59
N LEU A 3 3.71 -5.33 -25.40
CA LEU A 3 2.65 -6.22 -24.90
C LEU A 3 1.32 -5.48 -24.69
N ILE A 4 1.39 -4.23 -24.23
CA ILE A 4 0.21 -3.39 -23.97
C ILE A 4 0.47 -1.99 -24.51
N ARG A 5 -0.54 -1.36 -25.11
CA ARG A 5 -0.52 0.04 -25.56
C ARG A 5 -1.81 0.75 -25.20
N LEU A 6 -1.67 1.95 -24.68
CA LEU A 6 -2.71 2.96 -24.59
C LEU A 6 -2.36 4.06 -25.58
N ASN A 7 -3.26 4.36 -26.53
CA ASN A 7 -3.08 5.38 -27.54
C ASN A 7 -4.18 6.43 -27.39
N ASP A 8 -3.80 7.64 -26.99
CA ASP A 8 -4.68 8.81 -26.84
C ASP A 8 -5.93 8.55 -25.99
N VAL A 9 -5.75 7.76 -24.92
CA VAL A 9 -6.86 7.30 -24.07
C VAL A 9 -7.34 8.42 -23.17
N SER A 10 -8.65 8.72 -23.27
CA SER A 10 -9.33 9.60 -22.31
C SER A 10 -10.54 8.89 -21.73
N ILE A 11 -10.78 9.10 -20.43
CA ILE A 11 -11.91 8.52 -19.71
C ILE A 11 -12.42 9.46 -18.62
N ARG A 12 -13.76 9.53 -18.49
CA ARG A 12 -14.48 10.26 -17.46
C ARG A 12 -15.49 9.35 -16.78
N PHE A 13 -15.71 9.58 -15.50
CA PHE A 13 -16.85 9.01 -14.79
C PHE A 13 -17.78 10.15 -14.38
N GLU A 14 -19.01 10.12 -14.90
CA GLU A 14 -19.99 11.21 -14.73
C GLU A 14 -19.37 12.56 -15.16
N ASN A 15 -19.09 13.44 -14.21
CA ASN A 15 -18.49 14.76 -14.44
C ASN A 15 -17.00 14.84 -14.06
N THR A 16 -16.39 13.72 -13.66
CA THR A 16 -14.99 13.70 -13.18
C THR A 16 -14.07 13.14 -14.26
N GLN A 17 -13.15 13.98 -14.76
CA GLN A 17 -12.09 13.53 -15.65
C GLN A 17 -11.11 12.64 -14.87
N ILE A 18 -10.76 11.47 -15.43
CA ILE A 18 -9.80 10.54 -14.84
C ILE A 18 -8.49 10.53 -15.63
N LEU A 19 -8.58 10.34 -16.94
CA LEU A 19 -7.44 10.42 -17.85
C LEU A 19 -7.78 11.30 -19.04
N ARG A 20 -6.76 11.97 -19.56
CA ARG A 20 -6.85 12.81 -20.75
C ARG A 20 -5.65 12.58 -21.64
N GLU A 21 -5.92 12.20 -22.91
CA GLU A 21 -4.89 12.03 -23.93
C GLU A 21 -3.70 11.19 -23.41
N ALA A 22 -4.00 10.07 -22.76
CA ALA A 22 -2.99 9.23 -22.11
C ALA A 22 -2.31 8.32 -23.12
N PHE A 23 -0.99 8.33 -23.10
CA PHE A 23 -0.14 7.44 -23.89
C PHE A 23 0.69 6.58 -22.94
N PHE A 24 0.70 5.27 -23.16
CA PHE A 24 1.47 4.34 -22.38
C PHE A 24 1.85 3.12 -23.22
N ARG A 25 3.01 2.53 -22.96
CA ARG A 25 3.46 1.26 -23.55
C ARG A 25 4.10 0.40 -22.50
N LEU A 26 3.81 -0.90 -22.55
CA LEU A 26 4.46 -1.92 -21.74
C LEU A 26 5.25 -2.85 -22.66
N GLU A 27 6.54 -2.98 -22.44
CA GLU A 27 7.42 -3.83 -23.21
C GLU A 27 7.74 -5.13 -22.44
N PRO A 28 8.17 -6.22 -23.13
CA PRO A 28 8.58 -7.44 -22.45
C PRO A 28 9.69 -7.18 -21.41
N GLY A 29 9.47 -7.70 -20.20
CA GLY A 29 10.40 -7.53 -19.08
C GLY A 29 10.35 -6.19 -18.36
N ASP A 30 9.48 -5.25 -18.78
CA ASP A 30 9.25 -3.99 -18.08
C ASP A 30 8.65 -4.23 -16.68
N ARG A 31 9.10 -3.45 -15.71
CA ARG A 31 8.55 -3.41 -14.36
C ARG A 31 8.16 -1.98 -14.03
N VAL A 32 6.88 -1.68 -14.22
CA VAL A 32 6.34 -0.33 -14.11
C VAL A 32 5.71 -0.11 -12.76
N GLY A 33 6.18 0.88 -12.00
CA GLY A 33 5.49 1.39 -10.83
C GLY A 33 4.44 2.43 -11.22
N LEU A 34 3.16 2.16 -10.99
CA LEU A 34 2.08 3.10 -11.26
C LEU A 34 1.70 3.82 -9.97
N ILE A 35 2.03 5.10 -9.90
CA ILE A 35 1.84 5.92 -8.70
C ILE A 35 0.94 7.13 -8.97
N GLY A 36 0.45 7.73 -7.91
CA GLY A 36 -0.43 8.92 -7.97
C GLY A 36 -1.30 9.04 -6.73
N LYS A 37 -2.01 10.14 -6.59
CA LYS A 37 -2.92 10.38 -5.48
C LYS A 37 -4.04 9.35 -5.45
N ASN A 38 -4.67 9.17 -4.27
CA ASN A 38 -5.90 8.38 -4.19
C ASN A 38 -6.99 9.02 -5.06
N GLY A 39 -7.68 8.19 -5.85
CA GLY A 39 -8.66 8.67 -6.82
C GLY A 39 -8.09 9.27 -8.12
N SER A 40 -6.76 9.20 -8.35
CA SER A 40 -6.15 9.71 -9.59
C SER A 40 -6.39 8.83 -10.83
N GLY A 41 -6.96 7.63 -10.66
CA GLY A 41 -7.26 6.73 -11.77
C GLY A 41 -6.31 5.54 -11.93
N LYS A 42 -5.45 5.24 -10.95
CA LYS A 42 -4.52 4.08 -11.01
C LYS A 42 -5.27 2.76 -11.29
N SER A 43 -6.25 2.41 -10.46
CA SER A 43 -7.05 1.19 -10.65
C SER A 43 -7.91 1.26 -11.91
N THR A 44 -8.27 2.45 -12.40
CA THR A 44 -8.97 2.62 -13.68
C THR A 44 -8.07 2.24 -14.86
N ILE A 45 -6.78 2.57 -14.81
CA ILE A 45 -5.80 2.14 -15.82
C ILE A 45 -5.70 0.61 -15.86
N LEU A 46 -5.63 -0.05 -14.68
CA LEU A 46 -5.62 -1.51 -14.63
C LEU A 46 -6.91 -2.11 -15.21
N LYS A 47 -8.08 -1.53 -14.91
CA LYS A 47 -9.38 -1.96 -15.45
C LYS A 47 -9.50 -1.74 -16.96
N LEU A 48 -8.91 -0.66 -17.50
CA LEU A 48 -8.82 -0.43 -18.94
C LEU A 48 -7.99 -1.52 -19.64
N ILE A 49 -6.87 -1.92 -19.07
CA ILE A 49 -6.01 -2.99 -19.57
C ILE A 49 -6.73 -4.34 -19.52
N LEU A 50 -7.56 -4.58 -18.50
CA LEU A 50 -8.36 -5.80 -18.33
C LEU A 50 -9.66 -5.81 -19.14
N ASP A 51 -9.90 -4.78 -19.97
CA ASP A 51 -11.15 -4.59 -20.74
C ASP A 51 -12.42 -4.60 -19.86
N GLN A 52 -12.29 -4.25 -18.59
CA GLN A 52 -13.43 -4.11 -17.66
C GLN A 52 -14.13 -2.75 -17.79
N VAL A 53 -13.46 -1.77 -18.38
CA VAL A 53 -13.98 -0.43 -18.64
C VAL A 53 -13.47 0.01 -20.00
N SER A 54 -14.35 0.56 -20.82
CA SER A 54 -13.98 1.12 -22.14
C SER A 54 -13.60 2.60 -22.02
N PRO A 55 -12.60 3.09 -22.78
CA PRO A 55 -12.27 4.51 -22.83
C PRO A 55 -13.35 5.32 -23.56
N ASP A 56 -13.48 6.61 -23.25
CA ASP A 56 -14.35 7.54 -24.01
C ASP A 56 -13.77 7.85 -25.39
N THR A 57 -12.44 8.01 -25.46
CA THR A 57 -11.67 8.21 -26.70
C THR A 57 -10.35 7.47 -26.62
N GLY A 58 -9.74 7.19 -27.79
CA GLY A 58 -8.52 6.42 -27.91
C GLY A 58 -8.76 4.91 -27.85
N GLU A 59 -7.69 4.16 -27.80
CA GLU A 59 -7.76 2.69 -27.77
C GLU A 59 -6.73 2.07 -26.83
N VAL A 60 -7.09 0.91 -26.29
CA VAL A 60 -6.21 0.04 -25.53
C VAL A 60 -5.99 -1.24 -26.33
N THR A 61 -4.75 -1.54 -26.65
CA THR A 61 -4.40 -2.75 -27.43
C THR A 61 -3.47 -3.65 -26.63
N LEU A 62 -3.80 -4.94 -26.61
CA LEU A 62 -2.98 -6.02 -26.07
C LEU A 62 -2.44 -6.86 -27.23
N GLU A 63 -1.24 -7.41 -27.09
CA GLU A 63 -0.68 -8.35 -28.04
C GLU A 63 -1.49 -9.68 -27.99
N ASP A 64 -1.74 -10.26 -29.18
CA ASP A 64 -2.56 -11.47 -29.29
C ASP A 64 -1.93 -12.64 -28.52
N GLY A 65 -2.75 -13.35 -27.73
CA GLY A 65 -2.34 -14.57 -27.02
C GLY A 65 -1.58 -14.38 -25.72
N ILE A 66 -1.36 -13.13 -25.26
CA ILE A 66 -0.71 -12.88 -23.96
C ILE A 66 -1.62 -13.28 -22.79
N LYS A 67 -1.02 -13.89 -21.77
CA LYS A 67 -1.68 -14.17 -20.49
C LYS A 67 -1.48 -13.00 -19.54
N VAL A 68 -2.57 -12.39 -19.08
CA VAL A 68 -2.56 -11.31 -18.10
C VAL A 68 -3.01 -11.84 -16.74
N GLY A 69 -2.10 -11.86 -15.76
CA GLY A 69 -2.43 -12.14 -14.37
C GLY A 69 -2.81 -10.85 -13.63
N TYR A 70 -3.90 -10.88 -12.87
CA TYR A 70 -4.34 -9.72 -12.10
C TYR A 70 -4.50 -10.07 -10.62
N PHE A 71 -3.77 -9.36 -9.79
CA PHE A 71 -3.94 -9.37 -8.34
C PHE A 71 -4.64 -8.10 -7.90
N SER A 72 -5.80 -8.24 -7.30
CA SER A 72 -6.52 -7.15 -6.64
C SER A 72 -6.58 -7.37 -5.13
N GLN A 73 -6.81 -6.29 -4.41
CA GLN A 73 -7.01 -6.31 -2.96
C GLN A 73 -8.17 -7.24 -2.52
N PHE A 74 -9.05 -7.60 -3.44
CA PHE A 74 -10.22 -8.47 -3.23
C PHE A 74 -10.21 -9.66 -4.21
N SER A 75 -9.04 -10.29 -4.40
CA SER A 75 -9.00 -11.55 -5.16
C SER A 75 -9.85 -12.58 -4.43
N GLU A 76 -11.08 -12.77 -4.91
CA GLU A 76 -12.04 -13.72 -4.33
C GLU A 76 -11.57 -15.15 -4.64
N LEU A 77 -10.87 -15.74 -3.69
CA LEU A 77 -10.75 -17.18 -3.63
C LEU A 77 -12.03 -17.71 -2.98
N ASN A 78 -12.69 -18.69 -3.59
CA ASN A 78 -13.92 -19.29 -3.09
C ASN A 78 -13.67 -20.03 -1.77
N GLY A 79 -14.46 -19.70 -0.75
CA GLY A 79 -14.17 -19.93 0.64
C GLY A 79 -14.20 -21.37 1.17
N ALA A 80 -14.88 -22.31 0.52
CA ALA A 80 -15.06 -23.66 1.07
C ALA A 80 -13.89 -24.62 0.79
N GLN A 81 -13.02 -24.30 -0.16
CA GLN A 81 -11.88 -25.12 -0.58
C GLN A 81 -10.63 -24.80 0.23
N THR A 82 -9.73 -25.76 0.35
CA THR A 82 -8.39 -25.54 0.85
C THR A 82 -7.52 -24.85 -0.20
N ILE A 83 -6.44 -24.18 0.22
CA ILE A 83 -5.52 -23.54 -0.74
C ILE A 83 -4.92 -24.58 -1.71
N THR A 84 -4.62 -25.77 -1.23
CA THR A 84 -4.08 -26.85 -2.06
C THR A 84 -5.06 -27.27 -3.16
N GLU A 85 -6.36 -27.38 -2.85
CA GLU A 85 -7.39 -27.70 -3.84
C GLU A 85 -7.53 -26.61 -4.90
N VAL A 86 -7.52 -25.32 -4.49
CA VAL A 86 -7.60 -24.19 -5.43
C VAL A 86 -6.39 -24.14 -6.37
N LEU A 87 -5.19 -24.40 -5.85
CA LEU A 87 -3.99 -24.45 -6.70
C LEU A 87 -3.96 -25.67 -7.61
N ASP A 88 -4.49 -26.78 -7.14
CA ASP A 88 -4.66 -28.00 -7.92
C ASP A 88 -5.61 -27.85 -9.13
N GLU A 89 -6.59 -26.93 -9.04
CA GLU A 89 -7.49 -26.61 -10.15
C GLU A 89 -6.77 -25.94 -11.34
N LEU A 90 -5.64 -25.28 -11.11
CA LEU A 90 -4.84 -24.70 -12.18
C LEU A 90 -4.27 -25.77 -13.13
N PHE A 91 -4.11 -26.98 -12.63
CA PHE A 91 -3.48 -28.10 -13.32
C PHE A 91 -4.49 -29.16 -13.81
N VAL A 92 -5.77 -28.79 -14.03
CA VAL A 92 -6.81 -29.72 -14.51
C VAL A 92 -6.41 -30.40 -15.82
N ALA A 93 -5.80 -29.64 -16.76
CA ALA A 93 -5.32 -30.18 -18.02
C ALA A 93 -4.21 -31.24 -17.81
N VAL A 94 -3.26 -30.93 -16.93
CA VAL A 94 -2.17 -31.86 -16.55
C VAL A 94 -2.72 -33.12 -15.89
N LYS A 95 -3.67 -32.97 -14.97
CA LYS A 95 -4.33 -34.10 -14.30
C LYS A 95 -5.12 -34.97 -15.27
N ALA A 96 -5.76 -34.38 -16.29
CA ALA A 96 -6.46 -35.16 -17.33
C ALA A 96 -5.46 -36.01 -18.14
N VAL A 97 -4.32 -35.44 -18.53
CA VAL A 97 -3.24 -36.16 -19.21
C VAL A 97 -2.64 -37.26 -18.31
N GLU A 98 -2.37 -36.93 -17.02
CA GLU A 98 -1.87 -37.93 -16.04
C GLU A 98 -2.84 -39.10 -15.87
N ALA A 99 -4.16 -38.84 -15.79
CA ALA A 99 -5.19 -39.88 -15.69
C ALA A 99 -5.29 -40.74 -16.96
N GLU A 100 -5.19 -40.11 -18.15
CA GLU A 100 -5.21 -40.84 -19.42
C GLU A 100 -3.95 -41.71 -19.58
N LEU A 101 -2.76 -41.19 -19.24
CA LEU A 101 -1.52 -41.98 -19.20
C LEU A 101 -1.63 -43.16 -18.27
N ALA A 102 -2.12 -42.98 -17.05
CA ALA A 102 -2.31 -44.08 -16.11
C ALA A 102 -3.29 -45.17 -16.65
N SER A 103 -4.34 -44.76 -17.37
CA SER A 103 -5.29 -45.70 -18.01
C SER A 103 -4.65 -46.50 -19.15
N ILE A 104 -3.79 -45.84 -19.95
CA ILE A 104 -3.05 -46.49 -21.03
C ILE A 104 -2.00 -47.46 -20.48
N ASP A 105 -1.26 -47.07 -19.45
CA ASP A 105 -0.29 -47.94 -18.78
C ASP A 105 -0.94 -49.18 -18.20
N ALA A 106 -2.13 -49.04 -17.58
CA ALA A 106 -2.91 -50.14 -17.07
C ALA A 106 -3.40 -51.05 -18.21
N ALA A 107 -3.83 -50.49 -19.35
CA ALA A 107 -4.27 -51.25 -20.52
C ALA A 107 -3.11 -52.04 -21.15
N ILE A 108 -1.94 -51.40 -21.31
CA ILE A 108 -0.72 -52.06 -21.82
C ILE A 108 -0.27 -53.18 -20.88
N ALA A 109 -0.39 -53.02 -19.56
CA ALA A 109 -0.01 -54.04 -18.58
C ALA A 109 -0.97 -55.27 -18.58
N LEU A 110 -2.25 -55.07 -18.96
CA LEU A 110 -3.26 -56.11 -18.97
C LEU A 110 -3.33 -56.91 -20.30
N ASP A 111 -2.93 -56.27 -21.41
CA ASP A 111 -3.12 -56.85 -22.75
C ASP A 111 -1.82 -57.47 -23.30
N SER A 112 -1.70 -58.80 -23.14
CA SER A 112 -0.58 -59.59 -23.66
C SER A 112 -0.87 -60.27 -25.02
N SER A 113 -1.98 -59.94 -25.73
CA SER A 113 -2.44 -60.82 -26.84
C SER A 113 -2.89 -60.15 -28.16
N ALA A 114 -3.00 -58.84 -28.28
CA ALA A 114 -3.45 -58.19 -29.52
C ALA A 114 -2.48 -57.08 -30.02
N SER A 115 -1.64 -57.42 -30.98
CA SER A 115 -0.58 -56.55 -31.55
C SER A 115 -1.09 -55.24 -32.15
N TYR A 116 -2.32 -55.12 -32.63
CA TYR A 116 -2.84 -53.94 -33.33
C TYR A 116 -3.35 -52.84 -32.38
N ASP A 117 -3.90 -53.20 -31.25
CA ASP A 117 -4.32 -52.22 -30.22
C ASP A 117 -3.13 -51.69 -29.43
N LEU A 118 -2.07 -52.47 -29.27
CA LEU A 118 -0.85 -52.06 -28.56
C LEU A 118 -0.13 -50.93 -29.29
N ASP A 119 0.01 -50.96 -30.61
CA ASP A 119 0.66 -49.89 -31.40
C ASP A 119 -0.12 -48.57 -31.30
N ARG A 120 -1.45 -48.60 -31.24
CA ARG A 120 -2.27 -47.40 -31.02
C ARG A 120 -2.10 -46.85 -29.62
N LEU A 121 -2.06 -47.70 -28.60
CA LEU A 121 -1.84 -47.29 -27.21
C LEU A 121 -0.44 -46.64 -27.02
N ILE A 122 0.59 -47.23 -27.61
CA ILE A 122 1.96 -46.70 -27.58
C ILE A 122 2.03 -45.35 -28.32
N THR A 123 1.38 -45.21 -29.47
CA THR A 123 1.32 -43.96 -30.22
C THR A 123 0.63 -42.88 -29.38
N ARG A 124 -0.52 -43.20 -28.77
CA ARG A 124 -1.25 -42.25 -27.91
C ARG A 124 -0.48 -41.87 -26.65
N GLN A 125 0.23 -42.83 -26.06
CA GLN A 125 1.13 -42.57 -24.93
C GLN A 125 2.23 -41.57 -25.30
N GLY A 126 2.82 -41.72 -26.50
CA GLY A 126 3.81 -40.77 -27.02
C GLY A 126 3.26 -39.35 -27.17
N GLU A 127 2.05 -39.22 -27.75
CA GLU A 127 1.36 -37.92 -27.87
C GLU A 127 1.10 -37.28 -26.49
N LEU A 128 0.71 -38.09 -25.51
CA LEU A 128 0.46 -37.57 -24.14
C LEU A 128 1.74 -37.16 -23.41
N PHE A 129 2.86 -37.83 -23.67
CA PHE A 129 4.16 -37.38 -23.16
C PHE A 129 4.54 -36.01 -23.74
N GLU A 130 4.38 -35.82 -25.06
CA GLU A 130 4.60 -34.52 -25.68
C GLU A 130 3.64 -33.46 -25.15
N GLU A 131 2.40 -33.83 -24.85
CA GLU A 131 1.43 -32.92 -24.23
C GLU A 131 1.81 -32.58 -22.79
N MET A 132 2.31 -33.54 -22.01
CA MET A 132 2.78 -33.34 -20.64
C MET A 132 4.01 -32.41 -20.61
N ASP A 133 4.97 -32.59 -21.56
CA ASP A 133 6.13 -31.72 -21.73
C ASP A 133 5.71 -30.29 -22.10
N ARG A 134 4.74 -30.14 -23.02
CA ARG A 134 4.22 -28.83 -23.42
C ARG A 134 3.51 -28.10 -22.28
N LEU A 135 2.84 -28.82 -21.38
CA LEU A 135 2.16 -28.27 -20.20
C LEU A 135 3.10 -28.07 -19.01
N ASP A 136 4.40 -28.43 -19.12
CA ASP A 136 5.36 -28.46 -17.98
C ASP A 136 4.77 -29.23 -16.77
N GLY A 137 4.06 -30.34 -17.06
CA GLY A 137 3.19 -31.00 -16.11
C GLY A 137 3.88 -31.99 -15.17
N TRP A 138 5.13 -32.44 -15.47
CA TRP A 138 5.78 -33.50 -14.70
C TRP A 138 6.03 -33.15 -13.23
N ASP A 139 6.33 -31.88 -12.96
CA ASP A 139 6.71 -31.38 -11.64
C ASP A 139 5.65 -30.48 -11.00
N TYR A 140 4.39 -30.45 -11.50
CA TYR A 140 3.40 -29.48 -11.02
C TYR A 140 3.14 -29.57 -9.52
N LYS A 141 3.12 -30.77 -8.93
CA LYS A 141 2.96 -30.94 -7.48
C LYS A 141 4.11 -30.31 -6.69
N ARG A 142 5.34 -30.42 -7.22
CA ARG A 142 6.52 -29.77 -6.64
C ARG A 142 6.44 -28.24 -6.78
N HIS A 143 5.92 -27.74 -7.90
CA HIS A 143 5.71 -26.30 -8.11
C HIS A 143 4.71 -25.75 -7.09
N ILE A 144 3.58 -26.45 -6.86
CA ILE A 144 2.60 -26.09 -5.81
C ILE A 144 3.25 -26.11 -4.43
N ASP A 145 3.96 -27.19 -4.08
CA ASP A 145 4.60 -27.32 -2.77
C ASP A 145 5.65 -26.24 -2.54
N THR A 146 6.47 -25.96 -3.56
CA THR A 146 7.48 -24.89 -3.51
C THR A 146 6.84 -23.53 -3.34
N ALA A 147 5.77 -23.21 -4.07
CA ALA A 147 5.05 -21.95 -3.96
C ALA A 147 4.45 -21.78 -2.55
N LEU A 148 3.79 -22.79 -2.02
CA LEU A 148 3.20 -22.77 -0.68
C LEU A 148 4.27 -22.64 0.42
N THR A 149 5.33 -23.43 0.33
CA THR A 149 6.44 -23.39 1.30
C THR A 149 7.13 -22.04 1.30
N THR A 150 7.39 -21.50 0.11
CA THR A 150 8.06 -20.19 -0.05
C THR A 150 7.20 -19.05 0.47
N LEU A 151 5.87 -19.14 0.33
CA LEU A 151 4.93 -18.18 0.91
C LEU A 151 4.68 -18.38 2.40
N GLY A 152 5.33 -19.39 3.01
CA GLY A 152 5.28 -19.65 4.45
C GLY A 152 4.04 -20.43 4.91
N PHE A 153 3.31 -21.12 3.99
CA PHE A 153 2.21 -21.99 4.37
C PHE A 153 2.74 -23.26 5.05
N ASP A 154 2.48 -23.40 6.34
CA ASP A 154 2.68 -24.64 7.07
C ASP A 154 1.55 -25.66 6.80
N GLU A 155 1.67 -26.88 7.30
CA GLU A 155 0.66 -27.93 7.11
C GLU A 155 -0.72 -27.51 7.65
N ALA A 156 -0.77 -26.78 8.76
CA ALA A 156 -2.03 -26.33 9.34
C ALA A 156 -2.77 -25.34 8.41
N HIS A 157 -2.06 -24.40 7.81
CA HIS A 157 -2.63 -23.44 6.86
C HIS A 157 -3.02 -24.09 5.52
N ARG A 158 -2.37 -25.21 5.12
CA ARG A 158 -2.66 -25.90 3.86
C ARG A 158 -3.98 -26.67 3.88
N VAL A 159 -4.40 -27.15 5.06
CA VAL A 159 -5.62 -27.93 5.26
C VAL A 159 -6.82 -27.10 5.72
N CYS A 160 -6.60 -25.84 6.14
CA CYS A 160 -7.68 -24.91 6.46
C CYS A 160 -8.43 -24.48 5.21
N SER A 161 -9.74 -24.27 5.33
CA SER A 161 -10.50 -23.62 4.27
C SER A 161 -10.06 -22.16 4.10
N ILE A 162 -10.21 -21.63 2.89
CA ILE A 162 -9.83 -20.23 2.62
C ILE A 162 -10.60 -19.26 3.51
N ASP A 163 -11.85 -19.55 3.87
CA ASP A 163 -12.66 -18.72 4.76
C ASP A 163 -12.14 -18.66 6.19
N GLU A 164 -11.42 -19.68 6.65
CA GLU A 164 -10.80 -19.72 7.97
C GLU A 164 -9.46 -18.96 8.02
N LEU A 165 -8.87 -18.68 6.83
CA LEU A 165 -7.62 -17.94 6.73
C LEU A 165 -7.83 -16.45 7.04
N SER A 166 -6.86 -15.83 7.72
CA SER A 166 -6.84 -14.38 7.88
C SER A 166 -6.66 -13.67 6.53
N GLY A 167 -7.03 -12.37 6.43
CA GLY A 167 -6.89 -11.59 5.20
C GLY A 167 -5.48 -11.60 4.62
N GLY A 168 -4.44 -11.59 5.47
CA GLY A 168 -3.04 -11.71 5.02
C GLY A 168 -2.72 -13.07 4.39
N TRP A 169 -3.25 -14.16 4.95
CA TRP A 169 -3.08 -15.48 4.39
C TRP A 169 -3.87 -15.68 3.10
N ARG A 170 -5.09 -15.12 2.99
CA ARG A 170 -5.84 -15.12 1.72
C ARG A 170 -5.10 -14.39 0.60
N ASN A 171 -4.47 -13.25 0.91
CA ASN A 171 -3.64 -12.54 -0.07
C ASN A 171 -2.42 -13.34 -0.50
N ARG A 172 -1.74 -14.03 0.42
CA ARG A 172 -0.64 -14.95 0.07
C ARG A 172 -1.14 -16.10 -0.81
N ALA A 173 -2.33 -16.63 -0.53
CA ALA A 173 -2.95 -17.68 -1.35
C ALA A 173 -3.25 -17.19 -2.78
N ALA A 174 -3.79 -15.98 -2.92
CA ALA A 174 -4.03 -15.37 -4.23
C ALA A 174 -2.73 -15.11 -5.00
N LEU A 175 -1.67 -14.70 -4.32
CA LEU A 175 -0.34 -14.56 -4.93
C LEU A 175 0.21 -15.92 -5.38
N ALA A 176 0.06 -16.99 -4.56
CA ALA A 176 0.48 -18.34 -4.95
C ALA A 176 -0.16 -18.77 -6.26
N LYS A 177 -1.47 -18.54 -6.40
CA LYS A 177 -2.23 -18.84 -7.60
C LYS A 177 -1.64 -18.13 -8.83
N ILE A 178 -1.46 -16.82 -8.75
CA ILE A 178 -0.93 -16.02 -9.86
C ILE A 178 0.50 -16.42 -10.23
N VAL A 179 1.33 -16.72 -9.23
CA VAL A 179 2.71 -17.20 -9.45
C VAL A 179 2.72 -18.49 -10.27
N LEU A 180 1.81 -19.42 -9.96
CA LEU A 180 1.70 -20.72 -10.65
C LEU A 180 1.07 -20.59 -12.04
N GLU A 181 0.22 -19.59 -12.28
CA GLU A 181 -0.34 -19.31 -13.61
C GLU A 181 0.72 -18.82 -14.61
N ALA A 182 1.88 -18.38 -14.13
CA ALA A 182 3.02 -17.87 -14.91
C ALA A 182 2.59 -16.91 -16.05
N PRO A 183 1.97 -15.76 -15.74
CA PRO A 183 1.47 -14.83 -16.75
C PRO A 183 2.62 -14.12 -17.48
N ASP A 184 2.36 -13.70 -18.75
CA ASP A 184 3.29 -12.86 -19.52
C ASP A 184 3.31 -11.41 -19.02
N VAL A 185 2.14 -10.94 -18.55
CA VAL A 185 1.97 -9.63 -17.93
C VAL A 185 1.29 -9.77 -16.58
N LEU A 186 1.86 -9.13 -15.57
CA LEU A 186 1.34 -9.14 -14.21
C LEU A 186 0.85 -7.74 -13.81
N LEU A 187 -0.41 -7.64 -13.43
CA LEU A 187 -1.01 -6.43 -12.88
C LEU A 187 -1.22 -6.62 -11.37
N LEU A 188 -0.59 -5.79 -10.56
CA LEU A 188 -0.70 -5.85 -9.10
C LEU A 188 -1.27 -4.55 -8.54
N ASP A 189 -2.40 -4.64 -7.83
CA ASP A 189 -3.01 -3.51 -7.13
C ASP A 189 -2.82 -3.68 -5.63
N GLU A 190 -1.87 -2.91 -5.05
CA GLU A 190 -1.49 -2.89 -3.63
C GLU A 190 -1.10 -4.27 -3.08
N PRO A 191 -0.14 -5.01 -3.69
CA PRO A 191 0.20 -6.37 -3.30
C PRO A 191 0.87 -6.47 -1.93
N THR A 192 1.42 -5.38 -1.43
CA THR A 192 2.10 -5.32 -0.11
C THR A 192 1.13 -5.14 1.05
N ASN A 193 -0.12 -4.77 0.78
CA ASN A 193 -1.13 -4.65 1.82
C ASN A 193 -1.36 -6.01 2.49
N TYR A 194 -1.42 -6.01 3.82
CA TYR A 194 -1.60 -7.20 4.68
C TYR A 194 -0.42 -8.20 4.68
N LEU A 195 0.67 -7.93 3.95
CA LEU A 195 1.89 -8.69 4.09
C LEU A 195 2.72 -8.14 5.26
N ASP A 196 3.34 -9.03 6.02
CA ASP A 196 4.38 -8.65 6.97
C ASP A 196 5.73 -8.44 6.24
N VAL A 197 6.74 -7.99 6.96
CA VAL A 197 8.05 -7.70 6.39
C VAL A 197 8.62 -8.90 5.63
N ALA A 198 8.50 -10.11 6.18
CA ALA A 198 8.98 -11.34 5.53
C ALA A 198 8.21 -11.64 4.23
N GLY A 199 6.89 -11.40 4.23
CA GLY A 199 6.06 -11.55 3.02
C GLY A 199 6.44 -10.54 1.93
N VAL A 200 6.74 -9.31 2.29
CA VAL A 200 7.20 -8.28 1.32
C VAL A 200 8.59 -8.64 0.78
N GLU A 201 9.53 -9.04 1.63
CA GLU A 201 10.88 -9.47 1.21
C GLU A 201 10.83 -10.68 0.28
N TRP A 202 9.95 -11.64 0.57
CA TRP A 202 9.71 -12.75 -0.34
C TRP A 202 9.19 -12.26 -1.70
N LEU A 203 8.20 -11.37 -1.71
CA LEU A 203 7.63 -10.83 -2.95
C LEU A 203 8.70 -10.09 -3.77
N GLU A 204 9.56 -9.30 -3.13
CA GLU A 204 10.73 -8.65 -3.77
C GLU A 204 11.68 -9.68 -4.40
N ALA A 205 12.01 -10.75 -3.67
CA ALA A 205 12.89 -11.81 -4.16
C ALA A 205 12.27 -12.57 -5.35
N TRP A 206 10.97 -12.87 -5.27
CA TRP A 206 10.24 -13.50 -6.36
C TRP A 206 10.20 -12.62 -7.61
N PHE A 207 9.91 -11.32 -7.45
CA PHE A 207 9.92 -10.37 -8.57
C PHE A 207 11.26 -10.32 -9.32
N LYS A 208 12.37 -10.53 -8.64
CA LYS A 208 13.70 -10.59 -9.29
C LYS A 208 13.81 -11.77 -10.24
N SER A 209 13.13 -12.87 -9.98
CA SER A 209 13.09 -14.07 -10.82
C SER A 209 12.02 -14.04 -11.90
N PHE A 210 11.00 -13.20 -11.76
CA PHE A 210 9.90 -13.07 -12.71
C PHE A 210 10.40 -12.49 -14.04
N LYS A 211 10.14 -13.20 -15.15
CA LYS A 211 10.62 -12.83 -16.48
C LYS A 211 9.61 -12.03 -17.30
N GLY A 212 8.34 -12.06 -16.92
CA GLY A 212 7.29 -11.31 -17.58
C GLY A 212 7.37 -9.81 -17.32
N ALA A 213 6.48 -9.05 -17.96
CA ALA A 213 6.30 -7.64 -17.68
C ALA A 213 5.33 -7.44 -16.51
N ALA A 214 5.47 -6.35 -15.75
CA ALA A 214 4.60 -6.08 -14.63
C ALA A 214 4.21 -4.60 -14.51
N ILE A 215 2.96 -4.35 -14.09
CA ILE A 215 2.50 -3.04 -13.62
C ILE A 215 2.12 -3.20 -12.15
N VAL A 216 2.75 -2.41 -11.30
CA VAL A 216 2.58 -2.48 -9.85
C VAL A 216 2.05 -1.15 -9.33
N VAL A 217 0.87 -1.16 -8.75
CA VAL A 217 0.35 -0.07 -7.94
C VAL A 217 0.72 -0.38 -6.50
N SER A 218 1.51 0.47 -5.86
CA SER A 218 1.82 0.31 -4.43
C SER A 218 2.14 1.65 -3.77
N HIS A 219 1.87 1.71 -2.48
CA HIS A 219 2.28 2.80 -1.60
C HIS A 219 3.58 2.48 -0.84
N ASP A 220 4.05 1.22 -0.88
CA ASP A 220 5.33 0.81 -0.31
C ASP A 220 6.49 1.27 -1.21
N ARG A 221 7.18 2.32 -0.75
CA ARG A 221 8.28 2.96 -1.49
C ARG A 221 9.52 2.09 -1.60
N LYS A 222 9.84 1.29 -0.56
CA LYS A 222 10.97 0.37 -0.60
C LYS A 222 10.71 -0.78 -1.55
N PHE A 223 9.49 -1.31 -1.53
CA PHE A 223 9.08 -2.33 -2.49
C PHE A 223 9.20 -1.82 -3.93
N LEU A 224 8.62 -0.64 -4.24
CA LEU A 224 8.76 -0.03 -5.56
C LEU A 224 10.23 0.18 -5.94
N ASP A 225 11.05 0.71 -5.01
CA ASP A 225 12.48 0.93 -5.26
C ASP A 225 13.24 -0.35 -5.60
N ALA A 226 12.85 -1.48 -4.99
CA ALA A 226 13.48 -2.78 -5.18
C ALA A 226 13.06 -3.51 -6.47
N VAL A 227 11.82 -3.26 -6.98
CA VAL A 227 11.25 -4.10 -8.04
C VAL A 227 11.01 -3.38 -9.36
N VAL A 228 10.84 -2.03 -9.38
CA VAL A 228 10.50 -1.33 -10.62
C VAL A 228 11.72 -0.83 -11.39
N THR A 229 11.58 -0.75 -12.71
CA THR A 229 12.59 -0.22 -13.63
C THR A 229 12.23 1.16 -14.17
N ARG A 230 10.95 1.55 -14.06
CA ARG A 230 10.45 2.88 -14.38
C ARG A 230 9.16 3.16 -13.64
N ILE A 231 8.85 4.43 -13.47
CA ILE A 231 7.66 4.89 -12.77
C ILE A 231 6.77 5.70 -13.73
N ILE A 232 5.48 5.41 -13.67
CA ILE A 232 4.43 6.21 -14.31
C ILE A 232 3.64 6.90 -13.23
N GLU A 233 3.65 8.22 -13.21
CA GLU A 233 2.86 9.02 -12.29
C GLU A 233 1.60 9.54 -12.96
N VAL A 234 0.45 9.28 -12.33
CA VAL A 234 -0.84 9.87 -12.72
C VAL A 234 -1.00 11.20 -12.00
N GLU A 235 -0.79 12.31 -12.72
CA GLU A 235 -0.88 13.67 -12.20
C GLU A 235 -1.68 14.56 -13.14
N ASN A 236 -2.69 15.26 -12.62
CA ASN A 236 -3.54 16.18 -13.39
C ASN A 236 -4.16 15.56 -14.67
N TYR A 237 -4.64 14.31 -14.54
CA TYR A 237 -5.25 13.50 -15.62
C TYR A 237 -4.28 13.02 -16.70
N HIS A 238 -2.99 13.31 -16.61
CA HIS A 238 -1.95 12.89 -17.55
C HIS A 238 -1.02 11.86 -16.92
N LEU A 239 -0.37 11.07 -17.78
CA LEU A 239 0.66 10.14 -17.42
C LEU A 239 2.04 10.79 -17.60
N HIS A 240 2.85 10.74 -16.57
CA HIS A 240 4.23 11.23 -16.60
C HIS A 240 5.17 10.07 -16.33
N GLU A 241 6.06 9.81 -17.28
CA GLU A 241 7.04 8.74 -17.19
C GLU A 241 8.36 9.23 -16.61
N TYR A 242 8.92 8.41 -15.72
CA TYR A 242 10.21 8.62 -15.09
C TYR A 242 11.00 7.31 -15.16
N PRO A 243 12.11 7.26 -15.95
CA PRO A 243 12.96 6.08 -15.98
C PRO A 243 13.69 5.90 -14.65
N GLY A 244 13.91 4.63 -14.27
CA GLY A 244 14.60 4.26 -13.05
C GLY A 244 13.68 3.85 -11.90
N ASN A 245 14.27 3.63 -10.73
CA ASN A 245 13.61 3.20 -9.52
C ASN A 245 12.88 4.36 -8.79
N PHE A 246 12.32 4.08 -7.61
CA PHE A 246 11.59 5.08 -6.85
C PHE A 246 12.49 6.23 -6.35
N GLY A 247 13.74 5.95 -5.97
CA GLY A 247 14.71 6.96 -5.56
C GLY A 247 15.04 7.94 -6.69
N GLU A 248 15.28 7.42 -7.88
CA GLU A 248 15.55 8.23 -9.08
C GLU A 248 14.33 9.07 -9.49
N TYR A 249 13.11 8.52 -9.40
CA TYR A 249 11.87 9.25 -9.59
C TYR A 249 11.80 10.50 -8.70
N ILE A 250 12.10 10.37 -7.41
CA ILE A 250 12.05 11.51 -6.47
C ILE A 250 12.98 12.63 -6.92
N VAL A 251 14.18 12.30 -7.36
CA VAL A 251 15.16 13.29 -7.84
C VAL A 251 14.68 13.97 -9.14
N GLN A 252 14.21 13.17 -10.10
CA GLN A 252 13.70 13.68 -11.38
C GLN A 252 12.46 14.56 -11.19
N LYS A 253 11.54 14.15 -10.31
CA LYS A 253 10.35 14.94 -9.99
C LYS A 253 10.71 16.27 -9.34
N GLN A 254 11.67 16.29 -8.42
CA GLN A 254 12.15 17.55 -7.81
C GLN A 254 12.76 18.48 -8.84
N PHE A 255 13.55 17.94 -9.76
CA PHE A 255 14.13 18.73 -10.85
C PHE A 255 13.06 19.30 -11.78
N ARG A 256 12.09 18.49 -12.21
CA ARG A 256 10.94 18.92 -13.02
C ARG A 256 10.17 20.06 -12.35
N LEU A 257 9.86 19.93 -11.06
CA LEU A 257 9.14 20.96 -10.30
C LEU A 257 9.92 22.28 -10.24
N LYS A 258 11.24 22.23 -10.02
CA LYS A 258 12.10 23.43 -10.04
C LYS A 258 12.13 24.09 -11.41
N THR A 259 12.20 23.32 -12.49
CA THR A 259 12.19 23.83 -13.87
C THR A 259 10.87 24.53 -14.17
N LEU A 260 9.74 23.93 -13.82
CA LEU A 260 8.41 24.52 -13.99
C LEU A 260 8.25 25.83 -13.20
N GLU A 261 8.81 25.90 -11.98
CA GLU A 261 8.80 27.16 -11.22
C GLU A 261 9.64 28.25 -11.87
N ALA A 262 10.82 27.91 -12.36
CA ALA A 262 11.70 28.87 -13.02
C ALA A 262 11.04 29.41 -14.32
N GLN A 263 10.41 28.53 -15.10
CA GLN A 263 9.66 28.92 -16.30
C GLN A 263 8.51 29.87 -15.95
N PHE A 264 7.74 29.57 -14.91
CA PHE A 264 6.64 30.43 -14.49
C PHE A 264 7.11 31.81 -14.02
N VAL A 265 8.17 31.88 -13.22
CA VAL A 265 8.72 33.18 -12.79
C VAL A 265 9.12 33.99 -14.01
N HIS A 266 9.83 33.37 -14.96
CA HIS A 266 10.26 34.04 -16.19
C HIS A 266 9.07 34.53 -17.06
N GLU A 267 8.05 33.67 -17.26
CA GLU A 267 6.84 34.04 -18.02
C GLU A 267 6.04 35.15 -17.31
N SER A 268 5.94 35.10 -15.97
CA SER A 268 5.25 36.14 -15.22
C SER A 268 6.02 37.50 -15.23
N GLU A 269 7.35 37.46 -15.29
CA GLU A 269 8.18 38.65 -15.47
C GLU A 269 8.04 39.26 -16.88
N LEU A 270 8.00 38.39 -17.92
CA LEU A 270 7.77 38.81 -19.31
C LEU A 270 6.38 39.45 -19.47
N LEU A 271 5.32 38.80 -18.93
CA LEU A 271 3.96 39.33 -18.97
C LEU A 271 3.83 40.66 -18.18
N ALA A 272 4.55 40.83 -17.07
CA ALA A 272 4.60 42.10 -16.33
C ALA A 272 5.27 43.20 -17.16
N PHE A 273 6.37 42.86 -17.85
CA PHE A 273 7.09 43.79 -18.71
C PHE A 273 6.25 44.22 -19.95
N GLU A 274 5.54 43.24 -20.57
CA GLU A 274 4.63 43.51 -21.69
C GLU A 274 3.40 44.32 -21.25
N ALA A 275 2.90 44.14 -20.02
CA ALA A 275 1.74 44.85 -19.48
C ALA A 275 2.04 46.35 -19.17
N GLU A 276 3.31 46.67 -18.91
CA GLU A 276 3.74 48.10 -18.75
C GLU A 276 3.72 48.86 -20.07
N GLY A 277 3.74 48.16 -21.23
CA GLY A 277 3.87 48.78 -22.54
C GLY A 277 2.55 49.08 -23.32
N ILE A 278 1.41 48.41 -23.07
CA ILE A 278 0.22 48.55 -23.91
C ILE A 278 -1.09 48.22 -23.14
N ALA A 279 -1.98 49.23 -23.02
CA ALA A 279 -3.26 49.14 -22.29
C ALA A 279 -4.28 48.15 -22.90
N ASP A 280 -4.22 47.86 -24.19
CA ASP A 280 -5.20 47.00 -24.91
C ASP A 280 -4.92 45.51 -24.83
N ARG A 281 -3.72 45.10 -24.36
CA ARG A 281 -3.35 43.68 -24.14
C ARG A 281 -3.64 43.15 -22.73
N ARG A 282 -4.19 43.99 -21.86
CA ARG A 282 -4.40 43.63 -20.43
C ARG A 282 -5.39 42.46 -20.20
N GLU A 283 -6.39 42.29 -21.03
CA GLU A 283 -7.38 41.22 -20.82
C GLU A 283 -6.88 39.84 -21.28
N ALA A 284 -6.15 39.75 -22.37
CA ALA A 284 -5.53 38.51 -22.81
C ALA A 284 -4.42 38.05 -21.85
N ALA A 285 -3.56 38.96 -21.44
CA ALA A 285 -2.52 38.71 -20.46
C ALA A 285 -3.08 38.29 -19.07
N LYS A 286 -4.24 38.85 -18.66
CA LYS A 286 -4.92 38.41 -17.42
C LYS A 286 -5.51 37.00 -17.52
N ALA A 287 -6.01 36.59 -18.68
CA ALA A 287 -6.53 35.23 -18.89
C ALA A 287 -5.40 34.19 -18.86
N GLU A 288 -4.30 34.47 -19.55
CA GLU A 288 -3.10 33.63 -19.58
C GLU A 288 -2.40 33.55 -18.21
N SER A 289 -2.24 34.68 -17.53
CA SER A 289 -1.73 34.77 -16.16
C SER A 289 -2.61 34.01 -15.15
N ARG A 290 -3.97 34.00 -15.35
CA ARG A 290 -4.86 33.17 -14.52
C ARG A 290 -4.67 31.67 -14.78
N GLN A 291 -4.46 31.27 -16.03
CA GLN A 291 -4.26 29.85 -16.40
C GLN A 291 -2.92 29.33 -15.85
N LEU A 292 -1.85 30.10 -16.01
CA LEU A 292 -0.55 29.82 -15.40
C LEU A 292 -0.60 29.88 -13.86
N GLY A 293 -1.28 30.87 -13.30
CA GLY A 293 -1.51 30.96 -11.86
C GLY A 293 -2.25 29.76 -11.28
N ASN A 294 -3.21 29.20 -12.01
CA ASN A 294 -3.91 27.97 -11.63
C ASN A 294 -3.00 26.73 -11.72
N GLN A 295 -2.16 26.63 -12.75
CA GLN A 295 -1.16 25.57 -12.87
C GLN A 295 -0.15 25.64 -11.73
N LEU A 296 0.32 26.83 -11.37
CA LEU A 296 1.25 27.04 -10.26
C LEU A 296 0.59 26.81 -8.91
N ALA A 297 -0.65 27.20 -8.74
CA ALA A 297 -1.39 26.87 -7.51
C ALA A 297 -1.53 25.36 -7.35
N HIS A 298 -1.67 24.60 -8.45
CA HIS A 298 -1.64 23.13 -8.44
C HIS A 298 -0.24 22.58 -8.08
N ILE A 299 0.81 23.11 -8.70
CA ILE A 299 2.20 22.74 -8.40
C ILE A 299 2.57 23.14 -6.97
N LYS A 300 2.19 24.32 -6.50
CA LYS A 300 2.38 24.75 -5.10
C LYS A 300 1.57 23.93 -4.11
N LYS A 301 0.39 23.40 -4.49
CA LYS A 301 -0.37 22.45 -3.66
C LYS A 301 0.28 21.08 -3.60
N SER A 302 1.01 20.65 -4.64
CA SER A 302 1.76 19.40 -4.63
C SER A 302 3.11 19.49 -3.91
N ARG A 303 3.62 20.71 -3.65
CA ARG A 303 4.76 20.91 -2.76
C ARG A 303 4.30 20.80 -1.33
N THR A 304 5.01 19.97 -0.57
CA THR A 304 4.87 19.97 0.89
C THR A 304 5.16 21.38 1.38
N PRO A 305 4.15 22.07 1.94
CA PRO A 305 4.36 23.45 2.37
C PRO A 305 5.44 23.50 3.44
N ARG A 306 6.23 24.53 3.42
CA ARG A 306 7.27 24.83 4.39
C ARG A 306 6.91 24.67 5.87
N PRO A 307 5.67 24.70 6.30
CA PRO A 307 5.44 24.91 7.71
C PRO A 307 4.77 23.76 8.46
N VAL A 308 4.94 22.46 8.07
CA VAL A 308 4.51 21.38 8.99
C VAL A 308 5.22 21.58 10.34
N ASP A 309 6.52 21.81 10.30
CA ASP A 309 7.36 22.04 11.47
C ASP A 309 6.91 23.26 12.26
N GLN A 310 6.63 24.37 11.56
CA GLN A 310 6.15 25.60 12.18
C GLN A 310 4.75 25.45 12.77
N ILE A 311 3.84 24.78 12.06
CA ILE A 311 2.47 24.58 12.56
C ILE A 311 2.48 23.62 13.75
N ILE A 312 3.24 22.53 13.71
CA ILE A 312 3.40 21.65 14.86
C ILE A 312 4.00 22.41 16.05
N THR A 313 5.01 23.23 15.82
CA THR A 313 5.59 24.08 16.87
C THR A 313 4.59 25.12 17.40
N GLU A 314 3.79 25.75 16.54
CA GLU A 314 2.71 26.66 16.97
C GLU A 314 1.64 25.94 17.80
N ILE A 315 1.26 24.71 17.41
CA ILE A 315 0.24 23.91 18.09
C ILE A 315 0.74 23.42 19.45
N TYR A 316 1.99 22.95 19.51
CA TYR A 316 2.52 22.27 20.69
C TYR A 316 3.56 23.09 21.47
N GLY A 317 3.88 24.32 21.06
CA GLY A 317 4.97 25.12 21.63
C GLY A 317 4.91 25.35 23.13
N ASN A 318 3.72 25.24 23.75
CA ASN A 318 3.48 25.37 25.18
C ASN A 318 3.17 24.06 25.90
N LEU A 319 3.36 22.90 25.25
CA LEU A 319 3.07 21.60 25.88
C LEU A 319 4.17 21.25 26.90
N HIS A 320 3.84 21.38 28.19
CA HIS A 320 4.72 20.92 29.27
C HIS A 320 4.50 19.41 29.47
N VAL A 321 5.38 18.60 28.89
CA VAL A 321 5.34 17.15 28.97
C VAL A 321 6.40 16.65 29.95
N LYS A 322 6.04 15.75 30.86
CA LYS A 322 7.00 15.06 31.74
C LYS A 322 8.03 14.27 30.92
N ASP A 323 9.21 14.04 31.46
CA ASP A 323 10.25 13.27 30.76
C ASP A 323 9.84 11.80 30.56
N VAL A 324 9.36 11.14 31.63
CA VAL A 324 8.79 9.78 31.56
C VAL A 324 7.27 9.87 31.49
N LEU A 325 6.69 9.35 30.42
CA LEU A 325 5.25 9.40 30.12
C LEU A 325 4.53 8.11 30.48
N CYS A 326 5.21 6.97 30.31
CA CYS A 326 4.68 5.66 30.66
C CYS A 326 5.81 4.73 31.12
N ARG A 327 5.49 3.89 32.12
CA ARG A 327 6.29 2.72 32.48
C ARG A 327 5.47 1.47 32.26
N VAL A 328 6.08 0.52 31.59
CA VAL A 328 5.57 -0.83 31.38
C VAL A 328 6.51 -1.77 32.14
N ASP A 329 5.99 -2.58 33.02
CA ASP A 329 6.79 -3.44 33.88
C ASP A 329 6.25 -4.87 33.93
N GLY A 330 7.06 -5.84 33.49
CA GLY A 330 6.76 -7.25 33.49
C GLY A 330 5.48 -7.67 32.73
N LEU A 331 5.11 -6.95 31.69
CA LEU A 331 3.86 -7.16 30.97
C LEU A 331 3.84 -8.51 30.26
N ALA A 332 2.75 -9.27 30.43
CA ALA A 332 2.52 -10.54 29.73
C ALA A 332 1.08 -10.64 29.22
N LYS A 333 0.92 -11.27 28.06
CA LYS A 333 -0.38 -11.54 27.45
C LYS A 333 -0.36 -12.82 26.63
N SER A 334 -1.40 -13.62 26.77
CA SER A 334 -1.63 -14.85 26.00
C SER A 334 -3.11 -14.98 25.60
N TYR A 335 -3.40 -15.75 24.56
CA TYR A 335 -4.73 -16.18 24.18
C TYR A 335 -4.74 -17.72 24.08
N GLY A 336 -5.40 -18.37 25.05
CA GLY A 336 -5.33 -19.82 25.18
C GLY A 336 -3.88 -20.28 25.35
N ASP A 337 -3.44 -21.18 24.50
CA ASP A 337 -2.05 -21.70 24.54
C ASP A 337 -1.03 -20.81 23.81
N LYS A 338 -1.50 -19.77 23.09
CA LYS A 338 -0.63 -18.87 22.33
C LYS A 338 -0.14 -17.72 23.21
N VAL A 339 1.14 -17.75 23.57
CA VAL A 339 1.82 -16.62 24.22
C VAL A 339 2.14 -15.56 23.18
N LEU A 340 1.69 -14.31 23.40
CA LEU A 340 2.00 -13.17 22.55
C LEU A 340 3.25 -12.44 23.00
N PHE A 341 3.34 -12.15 24.30
CA PHE A 341 4.54 -11.59 24.93
C PHE A 341 4.59 -11.92 26.41
N GLU A 342 5.80 -12.03 26.93
CA GLU A 342 6.10 -12.32 28.33
C GLU A 342 7.19 -11.39 28.87
N ASN A 343 7.04 -10.96 30.12
CA ASN A 343 8.00 -10.16 30.86
C ASN A 343 8.48 -8.89 30.11
N LEU A 344 7.60 -8.26 29.31
CA LEU A 344 7.94 -7.05 28.58
C LEU A 344 8.04 -5.85 29.50
N SER A 345 9.21 -5.21 29.54
CA SER A 345 9.44 -4.00 30.33
C SER A 345 10.13 -2.92 29.49
N PHE A 346 9.54 -1.73 29.47
CA PHE A 346 10.13 -0.57 28.80
C PHE A 346 9.51 0.74 29.29
N GLU A 347 10.19 1.85 29.02
CA GLU A 347 9.67 3.18 29.30
C GLU A 347 9.39 3.95 28.01
N VAL A 348 8.28 4.69 27.98
CA VAL A 348 7.96 5.68 26.96
C VAL A 348 8.35 7.05 27.50
N ARG A 349 9.33 7.68 26.88
CA ARG A 349 9.83 8.99 27.26
C ARG A 349 9.49 10.04 26.23
N ARG A 350 9.45 11.30 26.64
CA ARG A 350 9.32 12.43 25.72
C ARG A 350 10.33 12.31 24.57
N GLY A 351 9.90 12.57 23.35
CA GLY A 351 10.73 12.46 22.16
C GLY A 351 10.96 11.03 21.66
N ASN A 352 10.46 10.01 22.35
CA ASN A 352 10.54 8.66 21.82
C ASN A 352 9.68 8.48 20.58
N ARG A 353 10.22 7.77 19.60
CA ARG A 353 9.57 7.27 18.39
C ARG A 353 9.79 5.77 18.39
N ILE A 354 8.90 5.05 19.10
CA ILE A 354 8.98 3.63 19.28
C ILE A 354 8.23 2.95 18.14
N VAL A 355 8.96 2.22 17.31
CA VAL A 355 8.36 1.39 16.25
C VAL A 355 8.26 -0.05 16.76
N VAL A 356 7.07 -0.63 16.65
CA VAL A 356 6.78 -2.01 17.02
C VAL A 356 6.80 -2.87 15.76
N LEU A 357 7.73 -3.81 15.69
CA LEU A 357 7.98 -4.70 14.55
C LEU A 357 7.69 -6.15 14.92
N GLY A 358 7.34 -6.97 13.95
CA GLY A 358 7.11 -8.40 14.10
C GLY A 358 6.15 -8.95 13.07
N SER A 359 6.05 -10.27 12.96
CA SER A 359 5.16 -10.97 12.04
C SER A 359 3.68 -10.68 12.31
N ASN A 360 2.81 -10.98 11.37
CA ASN A 360 1.37 -10.88 11.58
C ASN A 360 0.91 -11.86 12.66
N GLY A 361 0.03 -11.38 13.56
CA GLY A 361 -0.46 -12.17 14.68
C GLY A 361 0.54 -12.36 15.83
N SER A 362 1.67 -11.63 15.86
CA SER A 362 2.65 -11.65 16.97
C SER A 362 2.20 -10.88 18.22
N GLY A 363 1.10 -10.12 18.17
CA GLY A 363 0.58 -9.40 19.33
C GLY A 363 0.83 -7.88 19.33
N LYS A 364 1.28 -7.29 18.21
CA LYS A 364 1.55 -5.84 18.07
C LYS A 364 0.32 -4.97 18.40
N THR A 365 -0.81 -5.24 17.76
CA THR A 365 -2.09 -4.56 18.02
C THR A 365 -2.57 -4.79 19.45
N THR A 366 -2.39 -6.02 19.98
CA THR A 366 -2.74 -6.35 21.38
C THR A 366 -1.92 -5.51 22.35
N LEU A 367 -0.62 -5.32 22.10
CA LEU A 367 0.20 -4.42 22.93
C LEU A 367 -0.37 -2.99 22.95
N LEU A 368 -0.75 -2.43 21.78
CA LEU A 368 -1.36 -1.10 21.74
C LEU A 368 -2.68 -1.05 22.52
N ARG A 369 -3.54 -2.07 22.41
CA ARG A 369 -4.80 -2.16 23.18
C ARG A 369 -4.58 -2.28 24.68
N VAL A 370 -3.54 -2.98 25.10
CA VAL A 370 -3.17 -3.01 26.52
C VAL A 370 -2.66 -1.64 26.98
N LEU A 371 -1.89 -0.94 26.15
CA LEU A 371 -1.43 0.42 26.47
C LEU A 371 -2.58 1.44 26.53
N THR A 372 -3.64 1.30 25.72
CA THR A 372 -4.85 2.15 25.79
C THR A 372 -5.76 1.77 26.97
N GLY A 373 -5.61 0.57 27.54
CA GLY A 373 -6.51 0.03 28.56
C GLY A 373 -7.78 -0.61 27.98
N GLU A 374 -7.90 -0.73 26.66
CA GLU A 374 -9.00 -1.46 25.98
C GLU A 374 -8.93 -2.96 26.27
N GLU A 375 -7.71 -3.47 26.54
CA GLU A 375 -7.47 -4.86 26.89
C GLU A 375 -6.64 -4.98 28.17
N THR A 376 -6.92 -5.99 29.00
CA THR A 376 -6.18 -6.25 30.23
C THR A 376 -5.02 -7.19 29.97
N ALA A 377 -3.87 -6.88 30.56
CA ALA A 377 -2.74 -7.82 30.59
C ALA A 377 -3.01 -8.99 31.53
N ASP A 378 -2.38 -10.13 31.28
CA ASP A 378 -2.45 -11.31 32.18
C ASP A 378 -1.55 -11.11 33.39
N ARG A 379 -0.40 -10.42 33.22
CA ARG A 379 0.56 -10.05 34.28
C ARG A 379 1.21 -8.71 33.93
N GLY A 380 1.79 -8.09 34.97
CA GLY A 380 2.52 -6.83 34.86
C GLY A 380 1.59 -5.61 34.86
N ASP A 381 2.19 -4.43 34.84
CA ASP A 381 1.50 -3.15 35.00
C ASP A 381 1.89 -2.15 33.93
N VAL A 382 0.92 -1.29 33.55
CA VAL A 382 1.11 -0.13 32.70
C VAL A 382 0.80 1.14 33.50
N ALA A 383 1.81 1.92 33.82
CA ALA A 383 1.67 3.12 34.63
C ALA A 383 1.90 4.39 33.79
N TRP A 384 0.82 5.11 33.49
CA TRP A 384 0.88 6.41 32.84
C TRP A 384 1.18 7.53 33.83
N ALA A 385 2.02 8.48 33.41
CA ALA A 385 2.29 9.67 34.21
C ALA A 385 1.00 10.49 34.40
N SER A 386 0.81 11.02 35.62
CA SER A 386 -0.35 11.89 35.92
C SER A 386 -0.40 13.08 34.95
N GLY A 387 -1.52 13.21 34.22
CA GLY A 387 -1.75 14.25 33.21
C GLY A 387 -1.17 13.91 31.83
N ALA A 388 -0.68 12.71 31.59
CA ALA A 388 -0.31 12.28 30.25
C ALA A 388 -1.59 12.04 29.41
N GLY A 389 -1.81 12.85 28.39
CA GLY A 389 -2.85 12.60 27.40
C GLY A 389 -2.38 11.54 26.40
N VAL A 390 -3.14 10.46 26.27
CA VAL A 390 -2.87 9.37 25.32
C VAL A 390 -3.97 9.35 24.28
N VAL A 391 -3.62 9.26 23.01
CA VAL A 391 -4.58 9.20 21.90
C VAL A 391 -4.22 8.05 20.98
N SER A 392 -5.21 7.22 20.66
CA SER A 392 -5.11 6.12 19.72
C SER A 392 -5.72 6.51 18.38
N TYR A 393 -5.00 6.25 17.30
CA TYR A 393 -5.45 6.51 15.92
C TYR A 393 -6.68 5.68 15.55
N ASN A 394 -6.67 4.39 15.87
CA ASN A 394 -7.78 3.49 15.53
C ASN A 394 -9.06 3.89 16.26
N GLN A 395 -8.95 4.21 17.55
CA GLN A 395 -10.09 4.70 18.33
C GLN A 395 -10.70 5.96 17.71
N ILE A 396 -9.88 6.95 17.33
CA ILE A 396 -10.38 8.15 16.63
C ILE A 396 -11.04 7.79 15.30
N LEU A 397 -10.45 6.89 14.53
CA LEU A 397 -10.99 6.49 13.22
C LEU A 397 -12.37 5.83 13.35
N ASP A 398 -12.56 5.00 14.37
CA ASP A 398 -13.82 4.29 14.64
C ASP A 398 -14.91 5.22 15.23
N GLU A 399 -14.49 6.24 15.98
CA GLU A 399 -15.39 7.21 16.63
C GLU A 399 -15.78 8.40 15.75
N LEU A 400 -15.28 8.49 14.49
CA LEU A 400 -15.63 9.57 13.57
C LEU A 400 -17.15 9.60 13.30
N ASP A 401 -17.82 10.70 13.68
CA ASP A 401 -19.26 10.88 13.41
C ASP A 401 -19.52 11.12 11.92
N PRO A 402 -20.22 10.20 11.22
CA PRO A 402 -20.55 10.36 9.81
C PRO A 402 -21.37 11.61 9.47
N SER A 403 -22.12 12.14 10.43
CA SER A 403 -22.99 13.30 10.25
C SER A 403 -22.24 14.64 10.34
N ASP A 404 -21.05 14.62 10.91
CA ASP A 404 -20.23 15.80 11.15
C ASP A 404 -19.46 16.25 9.88
N THR A 405 -19.04 17.52 9.86
CA THR A 405 -18.17 18.02 8.77
C THR A 405 -16.71 17.87 9.14
N VAL A 406 -15.84 17.73 8.12
CA VAL A 406 -14.37 17.63 8.31
C VAL A 406 -13.86 18.77 9.19
N SER A 407 -14.27 20.02 8.88
CA SER A 407 -13.84 21.18 9.65
C SER A 407 -14.32 21.15 11.09
N HIS A 408 -15.55 20.72 11.36
CA HIS A 408 -16.09 20.64 12.71
C HIS A 408 -15.40 19.53 13.51
N ALA A 409 -15.32 18.33 12.98
CA ALA A 409 -14.69 17.18 13.61
C ALA A 409 -13.26 17.45 14.09
N VAL A 410 -12.46 18.18 13.28
CA VAL A 410 -11.09 18.52 13.66
C VAL A 410 -11.00 19.68 14.65
N ASN A 411 -11.95 20.63 14.61
CA ASN A 411 -11.95 21.78 15.52
C ASN A 411 -12.64 21.52 16.88
N ALA A 412 -13.52 20.51 16.98
CA ALA A 412 -14.35 20.23 18.16
C ALA A 412 -13.76 19.16 19.10
N MET A 413 -12.50 18.74 18.93
CA MET A 413 -11.92 17.72 19.78
C MET A 413 -11.93 18.08 21.26
N PRO A 414 -12.53 17.23 22.13
CA PRO A 414 -12.48 17.41 23.58
C PRO A 414 -11.02 17.21 24.03
N GLY A 415 -10.48 18.18 24.73
CA GLY A 415 -9.11 18.14 25.19
C GLY A 415 -8.12 18.85 24.27
N SER A 416 -8.58 19.59 23.28
CA SER A 416 -7.77 20.64 22.68
C SER A 416 -7.30 21.52 23.84
N LEU A 417 -6.22 21.08 24.49
CA LEU A 417 -5.40 21.94 25.34
C LEU A 417 -5.36 23.26 24.61
N ALA A 418 -5.92 24.30 25.20
CA ALA A 418 -6.07 25.62 24.64
C ALA A 418 -5.08 25.84 23.52
N LEU A 419 -5.42 25.26 22.37
CA LEU A 419 -4.63 25.37 21.17
C LEU A 419 -4.62 26.85 20.92
N THR A 420 -3.51 27.47 21.12
CA THR A 420 -3.21 28.81 20.61
C THR A 420 -3.35 28.86 19.10
N ALA A 421 -3.59 27.66 18.48
CA ALA A 421 -3.89 27.48 17.08
C ALA A 421 -5.23 28.12 16.72
N THR A 422 -5.15 29.17 15.96
CA THR A 422 -6.35 29.80 15.36
C THR A 422 -7.00 28.83 14.38
N LYS A 423 -8.33 28.92 14.14
CA LYS A 423 -9.02 28.17 13.06
C LYS A 423 -8.28 28.24 11.72
N LYS A 424 -7.56 29.33 11.47
CA LYS A 424 -6.74 29.51 10.27
C LYS A 424 -5.54 28.55 10.23
N SER A 425 -4.90 28.28 11.36
CA SER A 425 -3.77 27.33 11.45
C SER A 425 -4.26 25.89 11.25
N VAL A 426 -5.42 25.53 11.81
CA VAL A 426 -6.04 24.21 11.63
C VAL A 426 -6.45 23.98 10.18
N ASN A 427 -7.14 24.93 9.54
CA ASN A 427 -7.50 24.81 8.13
C ASN A 427 -6.26 24.73 7.23
N ARG A 428 -5.20 25.47 7.54
CA ARG A 428 -3.93 25.38 6.83
C ARG A 428 -3.29 24.00 6.99
N PHE A 429 -3.34 23.41 8.20
CA PHE A 429 -2.87 22.06 8.44
C PHE A 429 -3.68 21.02 7.64
N LEU A 430 -5.00 21.14 7.61
CA LEU A 430 -5.87 20.26 6.80
C LEU A 430 -5.58 20.40 5.30
N THR A 431 -5.25 21.60 4.81
CA THR A 431 -4.83 21.79 3.41
C THR A 431 -3.56 20.99 3.08
N MET A 432 -2.64 20.80 4.04
CA MET A 432 -1.47 19.95 3.85
C MET A 432 -1.85 18.48 3.67
N PHE A 433 -2.87 18.00 4.38
CA PHE A 433 -3.47 16.69 4.16
C PHE A 433 -4.38 16.64 2.93
N GLN A 434 -4.21 17.59 1.99
CA GLN A 434 -4.91 17.66 0.71
C GLN A 434 -6.42 17.88 0.80
N PHE A 435 -6.92 18.44 1.89
CA PHE A 435 -8.30 18.88 1.95
C PHE A 435 -8.44 20.24 1.28
N SER A 436 -9.31 20.34 0.27
CA SER A 436 -9.73 21.59 -0.33
C SER A 436 -10.72 22.33 0.59
N GLU A 437 -10.99 23.61 0.30
CA GLU A 437 -12.03 24.34 1.05
C GLU A 437 -13.43 23.72 0.88
N ALA A 438 -13.69 23.03 -0.23
CA ALA A 438 -14.92 22.28 -0.45
C ALA A 438 -14.98 21.04 0.44
N ASP A 439 -13.86 20.29 0.51
CA ASP A 439 -13.78 19.07 1.33
C ASP A 439 -13.97 19.39 2.83
N LEU A 440 -13.52 20.55 3.31
CA LEU A 440 -13.69 20.95 4.70
C LEU A 440 -15.17 21.08 5.13
N LYS A 441 -16.06 21.32 4.16
CA LYS A 441 -17.50 21.43 4.37
C LYS A 441 -18.25 20.10 4.14
N GLN A 442 -17.59 19.09 3.61
CA GLN A 442 -18.21 17.78 3.38
C GLN A 442 -18.45 17.04 4.70
N LYS A 443 -19.50 16.21 4.72
CA LYS A 443 -19.77 15.30 5.82
C LYS A 443 -18.80 14.12 5.77
N ILE A 444 -18.35 13.67 6.94
CA ILE A 444 -17.43 12.53 7.10
C ILE A 444 -17.99 11.27 6.46
N GLY A 445 -19.32 11.04 6.56
CA GLY A 445 -19.99 9.90 5.93
C GLY A 445 -19.91 9.87 4.39
N ALA A 446 -19.69 11.02 3.74
CA ALA A 446 -19.53 11.11 2.29
C ALA A 446 -18.06 10.92 1.84
N LEU A 447 -17.11 10.81 2.76
CA LEU A 447 -15.69 10.67 2.48
C LEU A 447 -15.32 9.22 2.13
N SER A 448 -14.31 9.07 1.27
CA SER A 448 -13.67 7.77 1.07
C SER A 448 -12.93 7.29 2.32
N GLY A 449 -12.64 5.98 2.42
CA GLY A 449 -11.87 5.41 3.53
C GLY A 449 -10.53 6.14 3.76
N GLY A 450 -9.79 6.41 2.69
CA GLY A 450 -8.52 7.16 2.77
C GLY A 450 -8.70 8.62 3.19
N GLN A 451 -9.81 9.28 2.83
CA GLN A 451 -10.11 10.62 3.31
C GLN A 451 -10.45 10.61 4.80
N ARG A 452 -11.23 9.63 5.27
CA ARG A 452 -11.50 9.45 6.71
C ARG A 452 -10.23 9.19 7.50
N ALA A 453 -9.34 8.33 7.00
CA ALA A 453 -8.04 8.08 7.60
C ALA A 453 -7.21 9.37 7.77
N ARG A 454 -7.24 10.26 6.77
CA ARG A 454 -6.59 11.58 6.85
C ARG A 454 -7.22 12.51 7.88
N VAL A 455 -8.56 12.48 8.04
CA VAL A 455 -9.25 13.25 9.10
C VAL A 455 -8.83 12.73 10.47
N ALA A 456 -8.87 11.42 10.70
CA ALA A 456 -8.46 10.80 11.97
C ALA A 456 -6.99 11.13 12.30
N MET A 457 -6.10 11.05 11.32
CA MET A 457 -4.69 11.41 11.51
C MET A 457 -4.52 12.89 11.85
N ALA A 458 -5.25 13.78 11.19
CA ALA A 458 -5.22 15.21 11.52
C ALA A 458 -5.73 15.45 12.94
N GLN A 459 -6.78 14.76 13.37
CA GLN A 459 -7.29 14.82 14.74
C GLN A 459 -6.24 14.32 15.75
N CYS A 460 -5.59 13.18 15.51
CA CYS A 460 -4.51 12.68 16.35
C CYS A 460 -3.41 13.73 16.55
N LEU A 461 -2.95 14.29 15.44
CA LEU A 461 -1.85 15.27 15.45
C LEU A 461 -2.26 16.63 16.03
N LEU A 462 -3.54 16.95 16.11
CA LEU A 462 -4.06 18.21 16.65
C LEU A 462 -4.69 18.03 18.05
N SER A 463 -4.71 16.82 18.59
CA SER A 463 -5.34 16.49 19.88
C SER A 463 -4.68 17.16 21.09
N GLY A 464 -3.42 17.60 20.96
CA GLY A 464 -2.63 18.10 22.10
C GLY A 464 -2.17 16.98 23.05
N ALA A 465 -2.28 15.71 22.63
CA ALA A 465 -1.84 14.56 23.41
C ALA A 465 -0.33 14.57 23.67
N SER A 466 0.07 13.95 24.78
CA SER A 466 1.49 13.73 25.09
C SER A 466 2.04 12.45 24.43
N VAL A 467 1.16 11.51 24.11
CA VAL A 467 1.52 10.23 23.49
C VAL A 467 0.52 9.90 22.39
N LEU A 468 1.04 9.52 21.23
CA LEU A 468 0.27 8.99 20.11
C LEU A 468 0.53 7.49 19.97
N LEU A 469 -0.55 6.70 19.93
CA LEU A 469 -0.53 5.27 19.65
C LEU A 469 -1.12 5.05 18.26
N LEU A 470 -0.31 4.55 17.32
CA LEU A 470 -0.68 4.45 15.92
C LEU A 470 -0.57 2.99 15.46
N ASP A 471 -1.68 2.38 15.04
CA ASP A 471 -1.68 1.04 14.45
C ASP A 471 -1.89 1.14 12.95
N GLU A 472 -0.88 0.76 12.18
CA GLU A 472 -0.83 0.81 10.70
C GLU A 472 -1.34 2.13 10.09
N PRO A 473 -0.83 3.30 10.54
CA PRO A 473 -1.37 4.59 10.15
C PRO A 473 -1.09 4.95 8.68
N THR A 474 -0.19 4.22 8.02
CA THR A 474 0.15 4.39 6.60
C THR A 474 -0.86 3.71 5.68
N ASN A 475 -1.63 2.74 6.19
CA ASN A 475 -2.65 2.06 5.41
C ASN A 475 -3.72 3.07 4.96
N HIS A 476 -4.12 2.97 3.70
CA HIS A 476 -5.09 3.86 3.06
C HIS A 476 -4.64 5.33 2.85
N LEU A 477 -3.42 5.71 3.26
CA LEU A 477 -2.86 7.01 2.95
C LEU A 477 -2.10 6.97 1.61
N ASP A 478 -2.27 8.00 0.79
CA ASP A 478 -1.41 8.19 -0.37
C ASP A 478 0.00 8.70 0.04
N MET A 479 0.96 8.57 -0.87
CA MET A 479 2.36 8.94 -0.60
C MET A 479 2.51 10.38 -0.10
N SER A 480 1.71 11.32 -0.59
CA SER A 480 1.81 12.72 -0.19
C SER A 480 1.27 12.94 1.22
N SER A 481 0.17 12.29 1.59
CA SER A 481 -0.38 12.33 2.95
C SER A 481 0.56 11.64 3.95
N THR A 482 1.16 10.52 3.55
CA THR A 482 2.17 9.82 4.36
C THR A 482 3.39 10.73 4.61
N GLN A 483 3.88 11.48 3.61
CA GLN A 483 4.98 12.42 3.81
C GLN A 483 4.64 13.56 4.78
N VAL A 484 3.41 14.08 4.76
CA VAL A 484 2.94 15.09 5.72
C VAL A 484 2.92 14.51 7.13
N MET A 485 2.37 13.30 7.29
CA MET A 485 2.35 12.58 8.56
C MET A 485 3.76 12.34 9.10
N GLU A 486 4.69 11.83 8.29
CA GLU A 486 6.09 11.61 8.66
C GLU A 486 6.73 12.89 9.24
N ARG A 487 6.59 13.99 8.53
CA ARG A 487 7.13 15.28 9.01
C ARG A 487 6.50 15.73 10.31
N ALA A 488 5.17 15.58 10.42
CA ALA A 488 4.46 15.94 11.64
C ALA A 488 4.91 15.06 12.82
N LEU A 489 5.09 13.77 12.63
CA LEU A 489 5.55 12.84 13.67
C LEU A 489 7.01 13.06 14.07
N VAL A 490 7.90 13.39 13.13
CA VAL A 490 9.30 13.73 13.44
C VAL A 490 9.38 14.96 14.36
N HIS A 491 8.55 15.96 14.13
CA HIS A 491 8.54 17.21 14.91
C HIS A 491 7.56 17.21 16.09
N PHE A 492 6.84 16.09 16.31
CA PHE A 492 5.92 15.97 17.43
C PHE A 492 6.67 16.03 18.77
N PRO A 493 6.31 16.93 19.72
CA PRO A 493 7.08 17.13 20.94
C PRO A 493 6.89 16.06 22.01
N GLY A 494 5.82 15.24 21.90
CA GLY A 494 5.54 14.12 22.80
C GLY A 494 6.22 12.82 22.35
N ALA A 495 5.65 11.67 22.71
CA ALA A 495 6.10 10.36 22.29
C ALA A 495 5.15 9.76 21.25
N VAL A 496 5.67 8.88 20.40
CA VAL A 496 4.91 8.11 19.43
C VAL A 496 5.26 6.64 19.60
N VAL A 497 4.25 5.79 19.70
CA VAL A 497 4.37 4.34 19.59
C VAL A 497 3.59 3.92 18.36
N VAL A 498 4.26 3.31 17.40
CA VAL A 498 3.65 2.99 16.11
C VAL A 498 3.94 1.56 15.69
N VAL A 499 2.89 0.87 15.26
CA VAL A 499 2.98 -0.39 14.51
C VAL A 499 2.90 -0.01 13.04
N SER A 500 3.85 -0.42 12.22
CA SER A 500 3.77 -0.27 10.77
C SER A 500 4.69 -1.24 10.05
N HIS A 501 4.23 -1.71 8.90
CA HIS A 501 4.99 -2.52 7.97
C HIS A 501 5.70 -1.68 6.89
N ASP A 502 5.41 -0.37 6.80
CA ASP A 502 6.12 0.55 5.90
C ASP A 502 7.54 0.79 6.41
N ARG A 503 8.50 0.06 5.82
CA ARG A 503 9.93 0.13 6.18
C ARG A 503 10.54 1.51 5.97
N PHE A 504 10.08 2.26 4.95
CA PHE A 504 10.59 3.61 4.69
C PHE A 504 10.10 4.59 5.76
N PHE A 505 8.83 4.49 6.14
CA PHE A 505 8.23 5.27 7.21
C PHE A 505 8.91 4.97 8.55
N THR A 506 9.06 3.69 8.89
CA THR A 506 9.65 3.26 10.16
C THR A 506 11.11 3.69 10.30
N ASP A 507 11.94 3.54 9.25
CA ASP A 507 13.35 3.96 9.27
C ASP A 507 13.50 5.48 9.42
N LYS A 508 12.53 6.25 8.91
CA LYS A 508 12.59 7.70 8.95
C LYS A 508 12.21 8.29 10.30
N ILE A 509 11.29 7.67 11.01
CA ILE A 509 10.77 8.21 12.27
C ILE A 509 11.36 7.55 13.51
N ALA A 510 11.75 6.26 13.45
CA ALA A 510 12.17 5.49 14.60
C ALA A 510 13.43 6.04 15.27
N ASN A 511 13.40 6.14 16.60
CA ASN A 511 14.61 6.24 17.42
C ASN A 511 14.71 5.08 18.43
N ARG A 512 13.69 4.24 18.51
CA ARG A 512 13.68 2.98 19.27
C ARG A 512 12.81 1.94 18.55
N ARG A 513 13.15 0.68 18.71
CA ARG A 513 12.41 -0.45 18.12
C ARG A 513 12.06 -1.48 19.20
N LEU A 514 10.82 -1.97 19.17
CA LEU A 514 10.37 -3.17 19.89
C LEU A 514 10.18 -4.27 18.85
N VAL A 515 10.98 -5.32 18.90
CA VAL A 515 10.96 -6.40 17.90
C VAL A 515 10.36 -7.65 18.53
N PHE A 516 9.20 -8.07 18.02
CA PHE A 516 8.51 -9.30 18.40
C PHE A 516 9.07 -10.47 17.61
N GLY A 517 9.51 -11.52 18.32
CA GLY A 517 9.95 -12.77 17.68
C GLY A 517 11.19 -12.60 16.80
N SER A 518 12.26 -11.95 17.29
CA SER A 518 13.54 -11.89 16.60
C SER A 518 14.13 -13.30 16.44
N ASP A 519 14.91 -13.53 15.35
CA ASP A 519 15.58 -14.81 15.09
C ASP A 519 16.37 -15.28 16.33
N GLY A 520 15.98 -16.43 16.88
CA GLY A 520 16.58 -17.03 18.06
C GLY A 520 15.98 -16.62 19.40
N ALA A 521 14.97 -15.74 19.45
CA ALA A 521 14.23 -15.41 20.67
C ALA A 521 13.17 -16.47 20.98
N ALA A 522 12.91 -16.66 22.28
CA ALA A 522 11.80 -17.52 22.71
C ALA A 522 10.44 -16.91 22.28
N PRO A 523 9.39 -17.72 22.08
CA PRO A 523 8.04 -17.20 21.82
C PRO A 523 7.63 -16.20 22.89
N GLY A 524 7.22 -14.99 22.47
CA GLY A 524 6.83 -13.92 23.41
C GLY A 524 7.96 -13.01 23.90
N GLU A 525 9.21 -13.24 23.50
CA GLU A 525 10.31 -12.35 23.81
C GLU A 525 10.34 -11.14 22.87
N ILE A 526 10.48 -9.95 23.46
CA ILE A 526 10.53 -8.68 22.72
C ILE A 526 11.86 -8.00 22.99
N GLU A 527 12.60 -7.73 21.93
CA GLU A 527 13.87 -7.03 22.01
C GLU A 527 13.67 -5.51 21.87
N VAL A 528 14.26 -4.76 22.78
CA VAL A 528 14.27 -3.29 22.75
C VAL A 528 15.60 -2.82 22.18
N ARG A 529 15.60 -2.30 20.95
CA ARG A 529 16.81 -1.81 20.26
C ARG A 529 16.78 -0.29 20.11
N ALA A 530 17.96 0.35 20.13
CA ALA A 530 18.10 1.68 19.58
C ALA A 530 17.93 1.61 18.03
N ALA A 531 17.28 2.61 17.43
CA ALA A 531 17.05 2.64 15.98
C ALA A 531 18.27 3.20 15.25
#